data_993524bda22538bd1d5e4067897f7755
#
_entry.id   993524bda22538bd1d5e4067897f7755
#
_cell.length_a   1.000
_cell.length_b   1.000
_cell.length_c   1.000
_cell.angle_alpha   90.00
_cell.angle_beta   90.00
_cell.angle_gamma   90.00
#
_symmetry.space_group_name_H-M   'P 1'
#
loop_
_entity.id
_entity.type
_entity.pdbx_description
1 polymer ?
#
loop_
_entity_poly.entity_id
_entity_poly.type
_entity_poly.pdbx_seq_one_letter_code
_entity_poly.pdbx_strand_id
1 'polypeptide(L)'
;VTNIGAQTMITVNYGTGTPQEAAAWVNSANITNHYRFKYWEVGNECYGTWETDSNSYPHDPYTYAVRAAQYIAQMKAVDPTIKIGVPSQPGEDSYANGYTNHPAYNARTHSYHNGWTPVVLGTLKSLGASPDFLIHHVYPEYQTDNDEYLLSSSGNWAGDAASFRQEISDYFGAGGTNIELLCTENNADAGNQGRQSTSIVNGLYLADSLAHLMETEFNAYIWWDLRNGQDTGGDFDPSLYGWRTYGDLGVIGNANTYYPTFYTFKLMQYFARPGDTVLNATSDYASLTSYAARKADGALNWLVINKNNAANLDVQMELTNFVPGATATMRSFGITQDEATRTNSVIPGAQDIATNTWDMAGTNFSVTVLPYTMTLYTFAPAAPKLQTIALTGGNYIFQLQGQAGVPYEIESSTNLFVWTSNATVTLSNATWNLTNNASGGAKFWRAIWRP
;
A
#
# COMPACT_ATOMS: atom_id res chain seq x y z
N VAL A 1 -2.55 -7.26 18.13
CA VAL A 1 -2.71 -7.44 16.67
C VAL A 1 -4.19 -7.67 16.34
N THR A 2 -4.83 -8.70 16.88
CA THR A 2 -6.25 -9.04 16.59
C THR A 2 -7.22 -7.91 16.92
N ASN A 3 -6.99 -7.15 17.98
CA ASN A 3 -7.87 -6.04 18.40
C ASN A 3 -7.92 -4.86 17.40
N ILE A 4 -6.95 -4.76 16.52
CA ILE A 4 -6.86 -3.71 15.50
C ILE A 4 -7.08 -4.25 14.07
N GLY A 5 -7.45 -5.54 13.94
CA GLY A 5 -7.68 -6.19 12.65
C GLY A 5 -6.44 -6.40 11.79
N ALA A 6 -5.24 -6.23 12.35
CA ALA A 6 -4.00 -6.43 11.61
C ALA A 6 -3.66 -7.92 11.45
N GLN A 7 -3.02 -8.26 10.36
CA GLN A 7 -2.39 -9.56 10.14
C GLN A 7 -1.00 -9.59 10.77
N THR A 8 -0.57 -10.77 11.21
CA THR A 8 0.78 -10.99 11.72
C THR A 8 1.59 -11.71 10.67
N MET A 9 2.81 -11.23 10.44
CA MET A 9 3.83 -11.88 9.65
C MET A 9 4.98 -12.25 10.57
N ILE A 10 5.48 -13.47 10.49
CA ILE A 10 6.52 -14.00 11.40
C ILE A 10 7.66 -14.55 10.57
N THR A 11 8.86 -14.05 10.83
CA THR A 11 10.09 -14.55 10.23
C THR A 11 10.69 -15.63 11.12
N VAL A 12 10.82 -16.87 10.59
CA VAL A 12 11.48 -17.96 11.30
C VAL A 12 12.99 -17.95 11.04
N ASN A 13 13.77 -18.37 12.03
CA ASN A 13 15.23 -18.41 11.91
C ASN A 13 15.65 -19.47 10.89
N TYR A 14 16.21 -19.02 9.76
CA TYR A 14 16.84 -19.87 8.75
C TYR A 14 18.34 -20.06 9.03
N GLY A 15 19.06 -18.99 9.30
CA GLY A 15 20.53 -18.96 9.30
C GLY A 15 21.19 -19.88 10.33
N THR A 16 20.59 -20.02 11.50
CA THR A 16 21.06 -20.88 12.61
C THR A 16 20.00 -21.83 13.15
N GLY A 17 18.73 -21.66 12.72
CA GLY A 17 17.62 -22.47 13.17
C GLY A 17 17.39 -23.73 12.34
N THR A 18 16.31 -24.43 12.65
CA THR A 18 15.94 -25.68 12.01
C THR A 18 14.47 -25.70 11.56
N PRO A 19 14.11 -26.51 10.54
CA PRO A 19 12.73 -26.72 10.14
C PRO A 19 11.84 -27.23 11.29
N GLN A 20 12.41 -28.03 12.20
CA GLN A 20 11.72 -28.57 13.39
C GLN A 20 11.36 -27.45 14.38
N GLU A 21 12.27 -26.52 14.61
CA GLU A 21 12.02 -25.33 15.44
C GLU A 21 10.90 -24.47 14.87
N ALA A 22 10.94 -24.18 13.57
CA ALA A 22 9.90 -23.43 12.90
C ALA A 22 8.53 -24.12 12.99
N ALA A 23 8.47 -25.44 12.74
CA ALA A 23 7.26 -26.24 12.91
C ALA A 23 6.74 -26.22 14.36
N ALA A 24 7.64 -26.31 15.35
CA ALA A 24 7.28 -26.21 16.76
C ALA A 24 6.72 -24.82 17.11
N TRP A 25 7.23 -23.75 16.50
CA TRP A 25 6.67 -22.41 16.68
C TRP A 25 5.27 -22.30 16.08
N VAL A 26 5.03 -22.81 14.86
CA VAL A 26 3.67 -22.91 14.28
C VAL A 26 2.73 -23.66 15.20
N ASN A 27 3.17 -24.82 15.75
CA ASN A 27 2.37 -25.61 16.68
C ASN A 27 2.02 -24.81 17.94
N SER A 28 3.01 -24.16 18.55
CA SER A 28 2.78 -23.32 19.75
C SER A 28 1.82 -22.17 19.45
N ALA A 29 2.03 -21.45 18.34
CA ALA A 29 1.23 -20.29 18.01
C ALA A 29 -0.21 -20.64 17.57
N ASN A 30 -0.35 -21.52 16.58
CA ASN A 30 -1.62 -21.73 15.91
C ASN A 30 -2.45 -22.88 16.49
N ILE A 31 -1.79 -23.95 16.93
CA ILE A 31 -2.48 -25.15 17.46
C ILE A 31 -2.71 -25.01 18.96
N THR A 32 -1.65 -24.70 19.72
CA THR A 32 -1.75 -24.65 21.20
C THR A 32 -2.44 -23.36 21.68
N ASN A 33 -2.03 -22.20 21.16
CA ASN A 33 -2.53 -20.89 21.61
C ASN A 33 -3.62 -20.30 20.71
N HIS A 34 -3.94 -20.92 19.59
CA HIS A 34 -5.00 -20.50 18.64
C HIS A 34 -4.86 -19.07 18.13
N TYR A 35 -3.63 -18.55 17.96
CA TYR A 35 -3.38 -17.19 17.48
C TYR A 35 -3.73 -17.00 16.01
N ARG A 36 -3.75 -18.07 15.22
CA ARG A 36 -4.10 -18.06 13.78
C ARG A 36 -3.20 -17.17 12.96
N PHE A 37 -1.89 -17.16 13.25
CA PHE A 37 -0.91 -16.43 12.43
C PHE A 37 -0.83 -17.10 11.06
N LYS A 38 -1.10 -16.31 10.03
CA LYS A 38 -1.27 -16.85 8.68
C LYS A 38 0.01 -16.79 7.86
N TYR A 39 0.81 -15.73 7.99
CA TYR A 39 1.96 -15.48 7.14
C TYR A 39 3.26 -15.75 7.88
N TRP A 40 4.14 -16.53 7.24
CA TRP A 40 5.42 -16.97 7.80
C TRP A 40 6.51 -16.84 6.74
N GLU A 41 7.66 -16.27 7.11
CA GLU A 41 8.81 -16.07 6.24
C GLU A 41 9.92 -17.01 6.64
N VAL A 42 10.57 -17.64 5.66
CA VAL A 42 11.72 -18.53 5.91
C VAL A 42 13.02 -17.74 5.82
N GLY A 43 13.43 -17.19 6.95
CA GLY A 43 14.62 -16.35 7.08
C GLY A 43 14.40 -14.90 6.63
N ASN A 44 15.34 -14.05 6.96
CA ASN A 44 15.45 -12.65 6.58
C ASN A 44 16.58 -12.47 5.59
N GLU A 45 16.36 -11.79 4.46
CA GLU A 45 17.37 -11.39 3.48
C GLU A 45 18.48 -12.44 3.22
N CYS A 46 18.11 -13.73 3.19
CA CYS A 46 19.06 -14.83 3.07
C CYS A 46 19.97 -14.74 1.82
N TYR A 47 19.62 -13.90 0.87
CA TYR A 47 20.46 -13.54 -0.26
C TYR A 47 21.63 -12.62 0.12
N GLY A 48 21.55 -11.92 1.25
CA GLY A 48 22.50 -10.91 1.67
C GLY A 48 23.62 -11.47 2.52
N THR A 49 24.87 -11.16 2.17
CA THR A 49 26.08 -11.62 2.92
C THR A 49 26.25 -10.91 4.28
N TRP A 50 25.38 -9.98 4.61
CA TRP A 50 25.29 -9.32 5.92
C TRP A 50 24.49 -10.13 6.94
N GLU A 51 23.67 -11.08 6.46
CA GLU A 51 22.91 -11.97 7.35
C GLU A 51 23.73 -13.16 7.82
N THR A 52 23.43 -13.65 9.03
CA THR A 52 24.09 -14.84 9.56
C THR A 52 23.53 -16.09 8.88
N ASP A 53 24.39 -16.84 8.20
CA ASP A 53 24.06 -18.16 7.65
C ASP A 53 25.15 -19.17 8.00
N SER A 54 24.80 -20.15 8.85
CA SER A 54 25.71 -21.24 9.29
C SER A 54 25.56 -22.51 8.45
N ASN A 55 24.86 -22.49 7.34
CA ASN A 55 24.75 -23.64 6.45
C ASN A 55 26.04 -23.89 5.68
N SER A 56 26.19 -25.10 5.15
CA SER A 56 27.45 -25.56 4.51
C SER A 56 27.88 -24.67 3.32
N TYR A 57 26.92 -24.05 2.66
CA TYR A 57 27.15 -23.06 1.61
C TYR A 57 26.35 -21.80 1.96
N PRO A 58 26.92 -20.89 2.78
CA PRO A 58 26.21 -19.68 3.22
C PRO A 58 25.85 -18.80 2.03
N HIS A 59 24.63 -18.29 2.05
CA HIS A 59 24.06 -17.41 0.99
C HIS A 59 24.02 -18.04 -0.41
N ASP A 60 24.09 -19.38 -0.52
CA ASP A 60 23.89 -20.10 -1.77
C ASP A 60 22.39 -20.31 -2.05
N PRO A 61 21.85 -19.78 -3.16
CA PRO A 61 20.41 -19.88 -3.46
C PRO A 61 19.91 -21.33 -3.59
N TYR A 62 20.76 -22.26 -4.08
CA TYR A 62 20.39 -23.68 -4.16
C TYR A 62 20.26 -24.32 -2.78
N THR A 63 21.28 -24.12 -1.92
CA THR A 63 21.25 -24.63 -0.54
C THR A 63 20.10 -24.02 0.24
N TYR A 64 19.85 -22.70 0.08
CA TYR A 64 18.68 -22.05 0.65
C TYR A 64 17.39 -22.75 0.22
N ALA A 65 17.18 -22.96 -1.07
CA ALA A 65 15.94 -23.54 -1.61
C ALA A 65 15.71 -24.99 -1.12
N VAL A 66 16.77 -25.82 -1.08
CA VAL A 66 16.68 -27.19 -0.55
C VAL A 66 16.22 -27.19 0.91
N ARG A 67 16.78 -26.30 1.73
CA ARG A 67 16.37 -26.17 3.14
C ARG A 67 14.98 -25.55 3.29
N ALA A 68 14.67 -24.50 2.52
CA ALA A 68 13.36 -23.85 2.54
C ALA A 68 12.23 -24.86 2.20
N ALA A 69 12.47 -25.79 1.27
CA ALA A 69 11.53 -26.88 0.99
C ALA A 69 11.22 -27.73 2.24
N GLN A 70 12.22 -27.95 3.11
CA GLN A 70 12.01 -28.68 4.37
C GLN A 70 11.22 -27.85 5.39
N TYR A 71 11.47 -26.53 5.49
CA TYR A 71 10.68 -25.62 6.31
C TYR A 71 9.22 -25.63 5.86
N ILE A 72 8.96 -25.43 4.56
CA ILE A 72 7.62 -25.46 3.97
C ILE A 72 6.90 -26.77 4.32
N ALA A 73 7.55 -27.92 4.10
CA ALA A 73 6.95 -29.22 4.35
C ALA A 73 6.60 -29.43 5.82
N GLN A 74 7.52 -29.13 6.75
CA GLN A 74 7.32 -29.38 8.17
C GLN A 74 6.36 -28.39 8.82
N MET A 75 6.40 -27.11 8.47
CA MET A 75 5.49 -26.11 9.00
C MET A 75 4.06 -26.37 8.52
N LYS A 76 3.85 -26.67 7.21
CA LYS A 76 2.53 -27.00 6.64
C LYS A 76 1.99 -28.35 7.11
N ALA A 77 2.84 -29.29 7.51
CA ALA A 77 2.39 -30.53 8.16
C ALA A 77 1.73 -30.27 9.52
N VAL A 78 2.11 -29.18 10.22
CA VAL A 78 1.50 -28.77 11.49
C VAL A 78 0.20 -27.98 11.26
N ASP A 79 0.25 -27.01 10.34
CA ASP A 79 -0.91 -26.18 9.98
C ASP A 79 -0.93 -25.93 8.46
N PRO A 80 -1.75 -26.67 7.71
CA PRO A 80 -1.82 -26.52 6.25
C PRO A 80 -2.45 -25.21 5.77
N THR A 81 -3.00 -24.41 6.67
CA THR A 81 -3.68 -23.15 6.34
C THR A 81 -2.74 -21.95 6.30
N ILE A 82 -1.51 -22.09 6.81
CA ILE A 82 -0.52 -21.02 6.77
C ILE A 82 0.02 -20.78 5.37
N LYS A 83 0.44 -19.55 5.14
CA LYS A 83 1.19 -19.14 3.96
C LYS A 83 2.65 -18.95 4.29
N ILE A 84 3.54 -19.49 3.45
CA ILE A 84 4.99 -19.45 3.67
C ILE A 84 5.65 -18.73 2.50
N GLY A 85 6.45 -17.72 2.83
CA GLY A 85 7.23 -16.91 1.89
C GLY A 85 8.72 -17.21 1.93
N VAL A 86 9.37 -16.85 0.82
CA VAL A 86 10.82 -16.93 0.64
C VAL A 86 11.39 -15.58 0.23
N PRO A 87 12.51 -15.11 0.83
CA PRO A 87 13.21 -13.90 0.41
C PRO A 87 13.58 -13.98 -1.07
N SER A 88 13.33 -12.89 -1.79
CA SER A 88 13.48 -12.83 -3.24
C SER A 88 13.98 -11.44 -3.67
N GLN A 89 14.72 -11.42 -4.78
CA GLN A 89 15.21 -10.19 -5.40
C GLN A 89 14.92 -10.23 -6.90
N PRO A 90 14.49 -9.12 -7.51
CA PRO A 90 14.22 -9.10 -8.94
C PRO A 90 15.53 -9.15 -9.75
N GLY A 91 15.50 -9.85 -10.86
CA GLY A 91 16.61 -9.94 -11.80
C GLY A 91 17.27 -11.32 -11.88
N GLU A 92 17.45 -11.76 -13.11
CA GLU A 92 17.88 -13.12 -13.49
C GLU A 92 19.25 -13.54 -12.90
N ASP A 93 20.14 -12.58 -12.62
CA ASP A 93 21.47 -12.85 -12.09
C ASP A 93 21.78 -12.05 -10.81
N SER A 94 20.74 -11.43 -10.20
CA SER A 94 20.87 -10.68 -8.96
C SER A 94 21.20 -11.61 -7.78
N TYR A 95 22.17 -11.21 -6.92
CA TYR A 95 22.56 -11.95 -5.71
C TYR A 95 22.95 -13.42 -5.96
N ALA A 96 23.66 -13.69 -7.05
CA ALA A 96 24.23 -15.02 -7.32
C ALA A 96 25.31 -15.44 -6.31
N ASN A 97 25.92 -14.48 -5.60
CA ASN A 97 26.94 -14.66 -4.55
C ASN A 97 28.15 -15.52 -5.00
N GLY A 98 28.42 -15.57 -6.31
CA GLY A 98 29.48 -16.38 -6.88
C GLY A 98 29.18 -17.88 -7.02
N TYR A 99 27.97 -18.33 -6.70
CA TYR A 99 27.55 -19.72 -6.87
C TYR A 99 27.02 -19.97 -8.28
N THR A 100 27.68 -20.90 -9.00
CA THR A 100 27.35 -21.22 -10.39
C THR A 100 27.09 -22.72 -10.63
N ASN A 101 27.09 -23.53 -9.56
CA ASN A 101 26.98 -25.00 -9.68
C ASN A 101 25.56 -25.49 -9.95
N HIS A 102 24.54 -24.67 -9.70
CA HIS A 102 23.13 -25.02 -9.83
C HIS A 102 22.34 -23.92 -10.57
N PRO A 103 22.75 -23.57 -11.82
CA PRO A 103 22.05 -22.53 -12.56
C PRO A 103 20.65 -22.96 -12.92
N ALA A 104 19.72 -22.02 -12.89
CA ALA A 104 18.35 -22.22 -13.37
C ALA A 104 18.28 -21.99 -14.88
N TYR A 105 17.69 -22.92 -15.61
CA TYR A 105 17.48 -22.78 -17.05
C TYR A 105 16.21 -22.01 -17.34
N ASN A 106 16.32 -20.90 -18.07
CA ASN A 106 15.20 -20.14 -18.57
C ASN A 106 14.81 -20.62 -19.97
N ALA A 107 13.65 -21.28 -20.08
CA ALA A 107 13.19 -21.82 -21.36
C ALA A 107 12.75 -20.73 -22.36
N ARG A 108 12.38 -19.55 -21.88
CA ARG A 108 11.97 -18.42 -22.73
C ARG A 108 13.18 -17.75 -23.42
N THR A 109 14.29 -17.60 -22.70
CA THR A 109 15.50 -16.93 -23.20
C THR A 109 16.56 -17.91 -23.72
N HIS A 110 16.36 -19.21 -23.50
CA HIS A 110 17.32 -20.28 -23.81
C HIS A 110 18.69 -20.11 -23.14
N SER A 111 18.70 -19.55 -21.93
CA SER A 111 19.92 -19.24 -21.14
C SER A 111 19.86 -19.82 -19.74
N TYR A 112 21.04 -19.90 -19.10
CA TYR A 112 21.18 -20.30 -17.70
C TYR A 112 21.47 -19.07 -16.86
N HIS A 113 20.82 -18.96 -15.71
CA HIS A 113 20.96 -17.86 -14.78
C HIS A 113 21.31 -18.36 -13.38
N ASN A 114 22.06 -17.56 -12.65
CA ASN A 114 22.54 -17.90 -11.30
C ASN A 114 21.96 -17.01 -10.20
N GLY A 115 21.07 -16.08 -10.56
CA GLY A 115 20.47 -15.17 -9.59
C GLY A 115 19.70 -15.89 -8.51
N TRP A 116 19.51 -15.20 -7.40
CA TRP A 116 18.86 -15.76 -6.21
C TRP A 116 17.48 -16.31 -6.54
N THR A 117 16.58 -15.46 -7.04
CA THR A 117 15.17 -15.83 -7.28
C THR A 117 15.02 -16.92 -8.34
N PRO A 118 15.69 -16.88 -9.52
CA PRO A 118 15.67 -17.96 -10.50
C PRO A 118 16.07 -19.32 -9.92
N VAL A 119 17.18 -19.37 -9.19
CA VAL A 119 17.68 -20.63 -8.63
C VAL A 119 16.77 -21.15 -7.52
N VAL A 120 16.27 -20.25 -6.64
CA VAL A 120 15.32 -20.62 -5.59
C VAL A 120 14.04 -21.20 -6.17
N LEU A 121 13.41 -20.50 -7.11
CA LEU A 121 12.15 -20.95 -7.73
C LEU A 121 12.32 -22.27 -8.50
N GLY A 122 13.35 -22.36 -9.33
CA GLY A 122 13.63 -23.58 -10.12
C GLY A 122 13.91 -24.79 -9.23
N THR A 123 14.65 -24.59 -8.14
CA THR A 123 14.96 -25.66 -7.18
C THR A 123 13.73 -26.10 -6.39
N LEU A 124 12.96 -25.16 -5.84
CA LEU A 124 11.71 -25.47 -5.12
C LEU A 124 10.75 -26.25 -6.01
N LYS A 125 10.56 -25.82 -7.25
CA LYS A 125 9.75 -26.54 -8.24
C LYS A 125 10.25 -27.97 -8.46
N SER A 126 11.55 -28.15 -8.64
CA SER A 126 12.13 -29.48 -8.86
C SER A 126 11.94 -30.44 -7.69
N LEU A 127 11.84 -29.89 -6.48
CA LEU A 127 11.59 -30.62 -5.23
C LEU A 127 10.10 -30.82 -4.93
N GLY A 128 9.19 -30.31 -5.78
CA GLY A 128 7.76 -30.36 -5.56
C GLY A 128 7.28 -29.47 -4.41
N ALA A 129 8.07 -28.49 -4.00
CA ALA A 129 7.74 -27.50 -2.98
C ALA A 129 7.31 -26.19 -3.66
N SER A 130 6.35 -25.49 -3.04
CA SER A 130 5.86 -24.20 -3.54
C SER A 130 5.83 -23.19 -2.40
N PRO A 131 6.44 -22.01 -2.55
CA PRO A 131 6.16 -20.89 -1.66
C PRO A 131 4.75 -20.36 -1.95
N ASP A 132 4.12 -19.75 -0.96
CA ASP A 132 2.83 -19.07 -1.15
C ASP A 132 3.04 -17.60 -1.55
N PHE A 133 4.21 -17.02 -1.23
CA PHE A 133 4.56 -15.65 -1.62
C PHE A 133 6.06 -15.45 -1.74
N LEU A 134 6.45 -14.45 -2.54
CA LEU A 134 7.80 -13.90 -2.60
C LEU A 134 7.89 -12.69 -1.70
N ILE A 135 9.01 -12.59 -0.99
CA ILE A 135 9.33 -11.51 -0.05
C ILE A 135 10.27 -10.53 -0.74
N HIS A 136 9.89 -9.25 -0.77
CA HIS A 136 10.71 -8.19 -1.32
C HIS A 136 10.99 -7.12 -0.27
N HIS A 137 12.26 -6.72 -0.12
CA HIS A 137 12.70 -5.60 0.70
C HIS A 137 13.21 -4.50 -0.22
N VAL A 138 12.81 -3.26 0.04
CA VAL A 138 13.20 -2.11 -0.79
C VAL A 138 13.70 -0.97 0.07
N TYR A 139 14.98 -0.68 -0.09
CA TYR A 139 15.67 0.48 0.45
C TYR A 139 16.41 1.12 -0.72
N PRO A 140 15.92 2.24 -1.28
CA PRO A 140 16.55 2.86 -2.45
C PRO A 140 17.97 3.35 -2.20
N GLU A 141 18.29 3.72 -0.97
CA GLU A 141 19.55 4.30 -0.58
C GLU A 141 20.32 3.43 0.42
N TYR A 142 21.64 3.61 0.44
CA TYR A 142 22.56 2.93 1.33
C TYR A 142 23.79 3.80 1.58
N GLN A 143 24.01 4.24 2.81
CA GLN A 143 25.15 5.03 3.30
C GLN A 143 25.23 6.49 2.81
N THR A 144 24.64 6.85 1.69
CA THR A 144 24.66 8.19 1.15
C THR A 144 23.26 8.54 0.69
N ASP A 145 22.69 9.56 1.31
CA ASP A 145 21.33 10.02 1.03
C ASP A 145 21.30 11.06 -0.08
N ASN A 146 20.23 11.05 -0.88
CA ASN A 146 19.96 12.07 -1.90
C ASN A 146 18.44 12.25 -2.07
N ASP A 147 17.93 13.39 -1.72
CA ASP A 147 16.49 13.67 -1.74
C ASP A 147 15.85 13.50 -3.12
N GLU A 148 16.53 13.93 -4.19
CA GLU A 148 16.02 13.81 -5.55
C GLU A 148 15.99 12.35 -6.01
N TYR A 149 17.05 11.61 -5.71
CA TYR A 149 17.13 10.18 -6.01
C TYR A 149 16.04 9.41 -5.27
N LEU A 150 15.91 9.60 -3.96
CA LEU A 150 14.88 8.95 -3.15
C LEU A 150 13.47 9.21 -3.71
N LEU A 151 13.13 10.48 -3.97
CA LEU A 151 11.81 10.86 -4.48
C LEU A 151 11.56 10.40 -5.93
N SER A 152 12.60 10.10 -6.71
CA SER A 152 12.45 9.52 -8.05
C SER A 152 12.33 8.00 -8.04
N SER A 153 12.82 7.32 -7.01
CA SER A 153 12.83 5.86 -6.90
C SER A 153 11.47 5.25 -6.49
N SER A 154 10.55 6.04 -5.99
CA SER A 154 9.23 5.60 -5.52
C SER A 154 8.38 4.87 -6.57
N GLY A 155 8.65 5.06 -7.86
CA GLY A 155 7.93 4.45 -8.99
C GLY A 155 8.43 3.08 -9.46
N ASN A 156 9.43 2.46 -8.82
CA ASN A 156 10.06 1.23 -9.30
C ASN A 156 9.17 -0.03 -9.13
N TRP A 157 8.14 0.02 -8.31
CA TRP A 157 7.26 -1.12 -7.97
C TRP A 157 6.68 -1.86 -9.17
N ALA A 158 6.29 -1.14 -10.22
CA ALA A 158 5.75 -1.78 -11.43
C ALA A 158 6.79 -2.62 -12.16
N GLY A 159 8.05 -2.16 -12.18
CA GLY A 159 9.18 -2.89 -12.74
C GLY A 159 9.51 -4.15 -11.93
N ASP A 160 9.56 -4.03 -10.62
CA ASP A 160 9.83 -5.15 -9.71
C ASP A 160 8.71 -6.20 -9.78
N ALA A 161 7.44 -5.78 -9.75
CA ALA A 161 6.31 -6.68 -9.91
C ALA A 161 6.38 -7.44 -11.24
N ALA A 162 6.66 -6.74 -12.35
CA ALA A 162 6.79 -7.37 -13.66
C ALA A 162 7.96 -8.36 -13.71
N SER A 163 9.11 -8.03 -13.11
CA SER A 163 10.27 -8.90 -13.02
C SER A 163 9.94 -10.18 -12.24
N PHE A 164 9.41 -10.06 -11.04
CA PHE A 164 9.02 -11.23 -10.24
C PHE A 164 7.97 -12.09 -10.93
N ARG A 165 6.96 -11.48 -11.55
CA ARG A 165 5.92 -12.25 -12.25
C ARG A 165 6.48 -12.98 -13.45
N GLN A 166 7.45 -12.37 -14.16
CA GLN A 166 8.15 -13.03 -15.24
C GLN A 166 9.01 -14.20 -14.73
N GLU A 167 9.77 -14.02 -13.65
CA GLU A 167 10.57 -15.08 -13.03
C GLU A 167 9.70 -16.24 -12.52
N ILE A 168 8.57 -15.95 -11.88
CA ILE A 168 7.59 -16.97 -11.48
C ILE A 168 7.09 -17.73 -12.71
N SER A 169 6.76 -17.03 -13.78
CA SER A 169 6.30 -17.66 -15.03
C SER A 169 7.38 -18.56 -15.64
N ASP A 170 8.61 -18.07 -15.73
CA ASP A 170 9.73 -18.77 -16.37
C ASP A 170 10.18 -20.01 -15.59
N TYR A 171 10.30 -19.90 -14.25
CA TYR A 171 10.86 -20.94 -13.41
C TYR A 171 9.83 -21.81 -12.68
N PHE A 172 8.64 -21.28 -12.44
CA PHE A 172 7.55 -22.04 -11.79
C PHE A 172 6.43 -22.44 -12.76
N GLY A 173 6.20 -21.64 -13.81
CA GLY A 173 5.17 -21.88 -14.82
C GLY A 173 3.75 -21.70 -14.27
N ALA A 174 2.79 -22.40 -14.84
CA ALA A 174 1.37 -22.27 -14.50
C ALA A 174 1.05 -22.56 -13.01
N GLY A 175 1.89 -23.35 -12.31
CA GLY A 175 1.75 -23.59 -10.88
C GLY A 175 2.03 -22.36 -10.01
N GLY A 176 2.70 -21.34 -10.55
CA GLY A 176 3.08 -20.12 -9.84
C GLY A 176 2.06 -18.98 -9.87
N THR A 177 0.93 -19.14 -10.55
CA THR A 177 -0.07 -18.05 -10.70
C THR A 177 -0.65 -17.54 -9.38
N ASN A 178 -0.64 -18.35 -8.34
CA ASN A 178 -1.14 -18.00 -7.00
C ASN A 178 -0.04 -17.57 -6.03
N ILE A 179 1.22 -17.50 -6.46
CA ILE A 179 2.31 -16.97 -5.63
C ILE A 179 2.11 -15.46 -5.52
N GLU A 180 1.93 -14.98 -4.29
CA GLU A 180 1.73 -13.55 -4.00
C GLU A 180 3.07 -12.81 -3.98
N LEU A 181 3.04 -11.49 -4.20
CA LEU A 181 4.20 -10.62 -4.01
C LEU A 181 3.95 -9.75 -2.77
N LEU A 182 4.83 -9.80 -1.79
CA LEU A 182 4.71 -9.02 -0.56
C LEU A 182 5.98 -8.20 -0.34
N CYS A 183 5.83 -6.89 -0.12
CA CYS A 183 6.90 -6.07 0.42
C CYS A 183 6.82 -6.10 1.93
N THR A 184 7.78 -6.73 2.57
CA THR A 184 7.79 -6.92 4.02
C THR A 184 8.78 -6.02 4.76
N GLU A 185 9.62 -5.30 4.00
CA GLU A 185 10.40 -4.17 4.49
C GLU A 185 10.53 -3.09 3.41
N ASN A 186 10.32 -1.84 3.81
CA ASN A 186 10.61 -0.65 3.02
C ASN A 186 10.96 0.53 3.92
N ASN A 187 11.97 1.29 3.55
CA ASN A 187 12.28 2.62 4.07
C ASN A 187 13.23 3.32 3.08
N ALA A 188 13.64 4.56 3.37
CA ALA A 188 14.52 5.33 2.51
C ALA A 188 15.92 4.71 2.40
N ASP A 189 16.60 4.47 3.52
CA ASP A 189 17.99 4.01 3.60
C ASP A 189 18.11 2.71 4.42
N ALA A 190 18.96 1.79 3.96
CA ALA A 190 19.15 0.48 4.59
C ALA A 190 20.22 0.46 5.70
N GLY A 191 21.07 1.47 5.79
CA GLY A 191 22.28 1.28 6.58
C GLY A 191 22.77 2.42 7.45
N ASN A 192 22.44 3.65 7.11
CA ASN A 192 23.06 4.81 7.75
C ASN A 192 22.08 5.96 7.86
N GLN A 193 20.98 5.70 8.55
CA GLN A 193 19.87 6.66 8.66
C GLN A 193 20.35 8.02 9.17
N GLY A 194 20.18 9.04 8.33
CA GLY A 194 20.57 10.41 8.61
C GLY A 194 19.38 11.35 8.73
N ARG A 195 19.65 12.63 8.39
CA ARG A 195 18.66 13.70 8.42
C ARG A 195 17.40 13.39 7.59
N GLN A 196 17.58 12.75 6.44
CA GLN A 196 16.52 12.44 5.50
C GLN A 196 15.46 11.54 6.14
N SER A 197 15.86 10.49 6.89
CA SER A 197 14.96 9.50 7.49
C SER A 197 13.89 10.11 8.41
N THR A 198 14.19 11.22 9.06
CA THR A 198 13.26 11.95 9.95
C THR A 198 12.62 13.17 9.29
N SER A 199 12.87 13.44 8.02
CA SER A 199 12.39 14.61 7.30
C SER A 199 11.06 14.38 6.58
N ILE A 200 10.46 15.47 6.08
CA ILE A 200 9.28 15.40 5.21
C ILE A 200 9.58 14.64 3.90
N VAL A 201 10.82 14.61 3.44
CA VAL A 201 11.21 13.89 2.21
C VAL A 201 10.91 12.40 2.34
N ASN A 202 11.27 11.78 3.48
CA ASN A 202 10.92 10.38 3.75
C ASN A 202 9.41 10.18 3.87
N GLY A 203 8.68 11.17 4.39
CA GLY A 203 7.21 11.15 4.39
C GLY A 203 6.61 11.19 2.98
N LEU A 204 7.16 11.99 2.08
CA LEU A 204 6.73 12.05 0.67
C LEU A 204 7.07 10.76 -0.07
N TYR A 205 8.28 10.22 0.14
CA TYR A 205 8.68 8.92 -0.41
C TYR A 205 7.72 7.82 0.03
N LEU A 206 7.41 7.73 1.32
CA LEU A 206 6.45 6.75 1.86
C LEU A 206 5.08 6.86 1.16
N ALA A 207 4.51 8.06 1.03
CA ALA A 207 3.20 8.25 0.40
C ALA A 207 3.21 7.84 -1.07
N ASP A 208 4.24 8.27 -1.79
CA ASP A 208 4.41 8.05 -3.21
C ASP A 208 4.70 6.57 -3.52
N SER A 209 5.61 5.96 -2.76
CA SER A 209 5.95 4.53 -2.85
C SER A 209 4.76 3.63 -2.55
N LEU A 210 4.03 3.90 -1.46
CA LEU A 210 2.83 3.13 -1.10
C LEU A 210 1.73 3.26 -2.17
N ALA A 211 1.52 4.47 -2.70
CA ALA A 211 0.50 4.68 -3.73
C ALA A 211 0.88 3.99 -5.06
N HIS A 212 2.14 4.03 -5.48
CA HIS A 212 2.63 3.27 -6.63
C HIS A 212 2.50 1.76 -6.43
N LEU A 213 2.84 1.26 -5.23
CA LEU A 213 2.68 -0.17 -4.94
C LEU A 213 1.21 -0.60 -5.08
N MET A 214 0.25 0.23 -4.64
CA MET A 214 -1.19 -0.06 -4.78
C MET A 214 -1.66 -0.17 -6.24
N GLU A 215 -0.91 0.35 -7.22
CA GLU A 215 -1.18 0.21 -8.66
C GLU A 215 -0.62 -1.09 -9.25
N THR A 216 0.04 -1.92 -8.43
CA THR A 216 0.65 -3.18 -8.82
C THR A 216 -0.08 -4.39 -8.22
N GLU A 217 0.47 -5.58 -8.44
CA GLU A 217 -0.02 -6.81 -7.84
C GLU A 217 0.57 -7.14 -6.46
N PHE A 218 1.42 -6.28 -5.89
CA PHE A 218 1.88 -6.46 -4.52
C PHE A 218 0.72 -6.39 -3.53
N ASN A 219 0.64 -7.36 -2.61
CA ASN A 219 -0.46 -7.51 -1.67
C ASN A 219 -0.15 -6.99 -0.26
N ALA A 220 1.08 -6.61 0.02
CA ALA A 220 1.49 -6.02 1.29
C ALA A 220 2.57 -4.97 1.10
N TYR A 221 2.57 -3.99 1.99
CA TYR A 221 3.61 -2.98 2.15
C TYR A 221 3.84 -2.77 3.63
N ILE A 222 5.00 -3.22 4.12
CA ILE A 222 5.39 -3.09 5.53
C ILE A 222 6.57 -2.14 5.62
N TRP A 223 6.41 -1.12 6.46
CA TRP A 223 7.44 -0.11 6.69
C TRP A 223 8.37 -0.54 7.82
N TRP A 224 9.65 -0.41 7.62
CA TRP A 224 10.67 -0.61 8.62
C TRP A 224 11.08 0.73 9.24
N ASP A 225 10.67 1.08 10.48
CA ASP A 225 9.84 0.26 11.33
C ASP A 225 8.90 1.11 12.20
N LEU A 226 8.33 0.56 13.24
CA LEU A 226 7.50 1.33 14.18
C LEU A 226 8.36 2.19 15.12
N ARG A 227 9.47 1.63 15.65
CA ARG A 227 10.41 2.28 16.56
C ARG A 227 11.79 1.68 16.38
N ASN A 228 12.74 2.46 15.96
CA ASN A 228 14.12 2.03 15.79
C ASN A 228 15.05 2.62 16.85
N GLY A 229 15.02 3.93 16.99
CA GLY A 229 15.88 4.71 17.88
C GLY A 229 16.72 5.73 17.12
N GLN A 230 17.09 6.78 17.83
CA GLN A 230 17.85 7.88 17.25
C GLN A 230 19.29 7.46 16.93
N ASP A 231 19.77 7.81 15.75
CA ASP A 231 21.14 7.70 15.31
C ASP A 231 21.70 9.10 14.98
N THR A 232 22.91 9.37 15.41
CA THR A 232 23.64 10.62 15.13
C THR A 232 24.83 10.40 14.22
N GLY A 233 25.09 9.15 13.82
CA GLY A 233 26.18 8.75 12.95
C GLY A 233 25.86 8.73 11.46
N GLY A 234 24.60 8.97 11.09
CA GLY A 234 24.10 8.90 9.72
C GLY A 234 24.53 10.05 8.80
N ASP A 235 23.90 10.12 7.63
CA ASP A 235 24.17 11.18 6.66
C ASP A 235 23.46 12.49 7.07
N PHE A 236 24.23 13.54 7.29
CA PHE A 236 23.78 14.88 7.61
C PHE A 236 24.29 15.93 6.62
N ASP A 237 24.52 15.55 5.37
CA ASP A 237 24.97 16.46 4.32
C ASP A 237 24.04 17.70 4.28
N PRO A 238 24.60 18.91 4.19
CA PRO A 238 23.82 20.15 4.17
C PRO A 238 22.88 20.29 2.96
N SER A 239 23.07 19.53 1.90
CA SER A 239 22.19 19.50 0.74
C SER A 239 20.87 18.78 0.99
N LEU A 240 20.84 17.88 1.99
CA LEU A 240 19.63 17.15 2.39
C LEU A 240 18.63 18.07 3.09
N TYR A 241 17.37 17.94 2.74
CA TYR A 241 16.29 18.64 3.40
C TYR A 241 16.04 18.07 4.79
N GLY A 242 15.78 18.96 5.73
CA GLY A 242 15.45 18.59 7.10
C GLY A 242 16.23 19.42 8.11
N TRP A 243 15.79 19.34 9.37
CA TRP A 243 16.30 20.17 10.45
C TRP A 243 16.68 19.38 11.70
N ARG A 244 16.28 18.11 11.78
CA ARG A 244 16.65 17.25 12.91
C ARG A 244 18.13 16.87 12.81
N THR A 245 18.78 16.75 13.98
CA THR A 245 20.21 16.45 14.08
C THR A 245 20.48 14.97 14.37
N TYR A 246 19.50 14.13 14.09
CA TYR A 246 19.56 12.67 14.22
C TYR A 246 18.66 12.05 13.16
N GLY A 247 18.99 10.83 12.77
CA GLY A 247 18.15 9.95 11.97
C GLY A 247 17.37 8.99 12.86
N ASP A 248 16.33 8.41 12.33
CA ASP A 248 15.52 7.36 12.97
C ASP A 248 14.64 6.71 11.90
N LEU A 249 14.72 5.38 11.73
CA LEU A 249 13.86 4.66 10.79
C LEU A 249 12.45 4.47 11.33
N GLY A 250 12.26 4.57 12.64
CA GLY A 250 10.97 4.47 13.29
C GLY A 250 10.01 5.59 12.85
N VAL A 251 8.73 5.27 12.71
CA VAL A 251 7.70 6.30 12.51
C VAL A 251 7.41 7.06 13.82
N ILE A 252 7.75 6.46 14.95
CA ILE A 252 7.59 7.01 16.30
C ILE A 252 8.94 6.95 17.01
N GLY A 253 9.50 8.10 17.28
CA GLY A 253 10.76 8.24 18.00
C GLY A 253 10.62 8.18 19.52
N ASN A 254 11.70 8.53 20.20
CA ASN A 254 11.77 8.63 21.66
C ASN A 254 10.73 9.61 22.21
N ALA A 255 10.26 9.37 23.44
CA ALA A 255 9.24 10.17 24.10
C ALA A 255 7.95 10.35 23.29
N ASN A 256 7.62 9.38 22.41
CA ASN A 256 6.48 9.43 21.50
C ASN A 256 6.54 10.64 20.52
N THR A 257 7.72 11.00 20.07
CA THR A 257 7.90 11.95 18.97
C THR A 257 7.35 11.33 17.69
N TYR A 258 6.40 11.99 17.04
CA TYR A 258 5.83 11.53 15.78
C TYR A 258 6.52 12.24 14.61
N TYR A 259 7.15 11.46 13.74
CA TYR A 259 7.85 11.97 12.56
C TYR A 259 6.89 12.18 11.37
N PRO A 260 7.34 12.82 10.28
CA PRO A 260 6.53 12.97 9.07
C PRO A 260 5.95 11.66 8.55
N THR A 261 6.68 10.56 8.60
CA THR A 261 6.24 9.22 8.21
C THR A 261 5.01 8.73 8.98
N PHE A 262 4.89 9.06 10.30
CA PHE A 262 3.68 8.78 11.07
C PHE A 262 2.46 9.49 10.51
N TYR A 263 2.59 10.77 10.21
CA TYR A 263 1.47 11.57 9.69
C TYR A 263 1.17 11.25 8.23
N THR A 264 2.16 10.77 7.48
CA THR A 264 1.95 10.18 6.16
C THR A 264 1.04 8.96 6.26
N PHE A 265 1.32 7.99 7.13
CA PHE A 265 0.42 6.85 7.35
C PHE A 265 -0.97 7.30 7.81
N LYS A 266 -1.03 8.31 8.68
CA LYS A 266 -2.31 8.89 9.11
C LYS A 266 -3.09 9.51 7.95
N LEU A 267 -2.44 10.12 6.98
CA LEU A 267 -3.07 10.66 5.77
C LEU A 267 -3.49 9.54 4.81
N MET A 268 -2.60 8.57 4.57
CA MET A 268 -2.83 7.47 3.64
C MET A 268 -4.00 6.56 4.04
N GLN A 269 -4.32 6.40 5.33
CA GLN A 269 -5.51 5.68 5.77
C GLN A 269 -6.84 6.31 5.30
N TYR A 270 -6.82 7.59 4.90
CA TYR A 270 -7.97 8.25 4.28
C TYR A 270 -8.00 8.07 2.77
N PHE A 271 -6.83 7.79 2.14
CA PHE A 271 -6.71 7.62 0.69
C PHE A 271 -7.40 6.35 0.21
N ALA A 272 -7.03 5.20 0.74
CA ALA A 272 -7.61 3.92 0.35
C ALA A 272 -7.67 2.94 1.53
N ARG A 273 -8.66 2.07 1.51
CA ARG A 273 -8.89 0.99 2.49
C ARG A 273 -9.29 -0.30 1.79
N PRO A 274 -9.23 -1.45 2.46
CA PRO A 274 -9.75 -2.69 1.89
C PRO A 274 -11.18 -2.54 1.38
N GLY A 275 -11.40 -2.91 0.13
CA GLY A 275 -12.69 -2.76 -0.57
C GLY A 275 -12.80 -1.52 -1.45
N ASP A 276 -11.89 -0.55 -1.33
CA ASP A 276 -11.77 0.57 -2.26
C ASP A 276 -11.10 0.11 -3.57
N THR A 277 -11.30 0.86 -4.65
CA THR A 277 -10.73 0.55 -5.97
C THR A 277 -9.74 1.63 -6.37
N VAL A 278 -8.49 1.25 -6.60
CA VAL A 278 -7.47 2.13 -7.17
C VAL A 278 -7.84 2.43 -8.62
N LEU A 279 -7.77 3.70 -9.00
CA LEU A 279 -8.11 4.21 -10.32
C LEU A 279 -6.87 4.80 -10.99
N ASN A 280 -6.86 4.81 -12.31
CA ASN A 280 -5.82 5.48 -13.06
C ASN A 280 -5.89 7.00 -12.85
N ALA A 281 -4.75 7.58 -12.46
CA ALA A 281 -4.53 9.02 -12.41
C ALA A 281 -3.13 9.32 -12.96
N THR A 282 -2.98 10.41 -13.69
CA THR A 282 -1.72 10.76 -14.33
C THR A 282 -1.36 12.22 -14.10
N SER A 283 -0.08 12.51 -14.08
CA SER A 283 0.47 13.86 -14.08
C SER A 283 1.37 14.03 -15.31
N ASP A 284 1.39 15.21 -15.88
CA ASP A 284 2.29 15.61 -16.97
C ASP A 284 3.59 16.23 -16.46
N TYR A 285 3.80 16.29 -15.14
CA TYR A 285 4.97 16.88 -14.52
C TYR A 285 5.68 15.92 -13.57
N ALA A 286 6.94 15.63 -13.82
CA ALA A 286 7.70 14.59 -13.12
C ALA A 286 7.81 14.78 -11.58
N SER A 287 7.86 16.04 -11.12
CA SER A 287 7.92 16.35 -9.68
C SER A 287 6.53 16.42 -9.02
N LEU A 288 5.48 16.11 -9.74
CA LEU A 288 4.11 16.00 -9.21
C LEU A 288 3.57 14.61 -9.52
N THR A 289 3.26 13.84 -8.49
CA THR A 289 2.59 12.54 -8.66
C THR A 289 1.12 12.64 -8.27
N SER A 290 0.29 11.81 -8.89
CA SER A 290 -1.17 11.87 -8.80
C SER A 290 -1.75 10.47 -8.74
N TYR A 291 -2.60 10.21 -7.75
CA TYR A 291 -3.24 8.93 -7.52
C TYR A 291 -4.72 9.10 -7.21
N ALA A 292 -5.53 8.14 -7.61
CA ALA A 292 -6.96 8.18 -7.34
C ALA A 292 -7.48 6.84 -6.79
N ALA A 293 -8.46 6.92 -5.91
CA ALA A 293 -9.16 5.75 -5.40
C ALA A 293 -10.67 6.02 -5.31
N ARG A 294 -11.48 5.07 -5.78
CA ARG A 294 -12.91 5.07 -5.56
C ARG A 294 -13.19 4.31 -4.28
N LYS A 295 -13.76 4.98 -3.30
CA LYS A 295 -14.16 4.37 -2.04
C LYS A 295 -15.38 3.45 -2.23
N ALA A 296 -15.51 2.45 -1.37
CA ALA A 296 -16.64 1.53 -1.38
C ALA A 296 -17.99 2.24 -1.21
N ASP A 297 -18.03 3.40 -0.53
CA ASP A 297 -19.21 4.26 -0.42
C ASP A 297 -19.50 5.10 -1.68
N GLY A 298 -18.62 5.07 -2.67
CA GLY A 298 -18.73 5.79 -3.93
C GLY A 298 -18.10 7.18 -3.95
N ALA A 299 -17.50 7.64 -2.85
CA ALA A 299 -16.68 8.86 -2.87
C ALA A 299 -15.41 8.64 -3.71
N LEU A 300 -14.86 9.73 -4.24
CA LEU A 300 -13.60 9.70 -4.98
C LEU A 300 -12.52 10.41 -4.17
N ASN A 301 -11.40 9.73 -3.98
CA ASN A 301 -10.19 10.29 -3.40
C ASN A 301 -9.19 10.61 -4.50
N TRP A 302 -8.55 11.77 -4.40
CA TRP A 302 -7.44 12.19 -5.23
C TRP A 302 -6.29 12.61 -4.33
N LEU A 303 -5.18 11.87 -4.39
CA LEU A 303 -3.93 12.20 -3.71
C LEU A 303 -2.98 12.83 -4.72
N VAL A 304 -2.46 14.00 -4.40
CA VAL A 304 -1.44 14.70 -5.19
C VAL A 304 -0.24 15.01 -4.31
N ILE A 305 0.96 14.76 -4.82
CA ILE A 305 2.23 14.93 -4.09
C ILE A 305 3.15 15.82 -4.90
N ASN A 306 3.48 16.99 -4.34
CA ASN A 306 4.49 17.89 -4.90
C ASN A 306 5.86 17.54 -4.32
N LYS A 307 6.72 16.97 -5.16
CA LYS A 307 8.10 16.58 -4.83
C LYS A 307 9.13 17.70 -5.10
N ASN A 308 8.69 18.88 -5.46
CA ASN A 308 9.55 20.06 -5.59
C ASN A 308 9.70 20.76 -4.25
N ASN A 309 10.91 21.07 -3.84
CA ASN A 309 11.20 21.65 -2.51
C ASN A 309 10.96 23.18 -2.44
N ALA A 310 10.81 23.86 -3.56
CA ALA A 310 10.76 25.33 -3.61
C ALA A 310 9.54 25.90 -4.34
N ALA A 311 9.00 25.16 -5.33
CA ALA A 311 7.96 25.70 -6.21
C ALA A 311 6.54 25.30 -5.75
N ASN A 312 5.67 26.29 -5.65
CA ASN A 312 4.23 26.03 -5.72
C ASN A 312 3.88 25.52 -7.12
N LEU A 313 3.08 24.49 -7.20
CA LEU A 313 2.60 23.97 -8.48
C LEU A 313 1.11 24.26 -8.63
N ASP A 314 0.76 25.02 -9.67
CA ASP A 314 -0.63 25.24 -10.05
C ASP A 314 -1.07 24.10 -10.95
N VAL A 315 -1.94 23.24 -10.41
CA VAL A 315 -2.39 21.99 -11.03
C VAL A 315 -3.79 22.17 -11.59
N GLN A 316 -3.94 21.93 -12.89
CA GLN A 316 -5.26 21.81 -13.52
C GLN A 316 -5.74 20.37 -13.40
N MET A 317 -6.82 20.15 -12.68
CA MET A 317 -7.43 18.84 -12.47
C MET A 317 -8.67 18.65 -13.35
N GLU A 318 -8.78 17.50 -13.99
CA GLU A 318 -9.95 17.06 -14.71
C GLU A 318 -10.46 15.71 -14.15
N LEU A 319 -11.70 15.68 -13.68
CA LEU A 319 -12.39 14.47 -13.23
C LEU A 319 -13.19 13.88 -14.40
N THR A 320 -12.82 12.68 -14.83
CA THR A 320 -13.56 11.94 -15.85
C THR A 320 -14.50 10.92 -15.21
N ASN A 321 -15.71 10.79 -15.74
CA ASN A 321 -16.72 9.84 -15.27
C ASN A 321 -17.11 9.97 -13.79
N PHE A 322 -16.87 11.15 -13.19
CA PHE A 322 -17.29 11.47 -11.84
C PHE A 322 -17.74 12.93 -11.76
N VAL A 323 -18.95 13.15 -11.26
CA VAL A 323 -19.49 14.49 -11.00
C VAL A 323 -19.46 14.72 -9.50
N PRO A 324 -18.61 15.62 -8.99
CA PRO A 324 -18.49 15.89 -7.57
C PRO A 324 -19.67 16.70 -7.04
N GLY A 325 -19.89 16.61 -5.72
CA GLY A 325 -20.71 17.56 -4.98
C GLY A 325 -20.10 18.96 -4.94
N ALA A 326 -20.75 19.88 -4.25
CA ALA A 326 -20.32 21.28 -4.20
C ALA A 326 -19.05 21.52 -3.38
N THR A 327 -18.64 20.59 -2.54
CA THR A 327 -17.46 20.72 -1.66
C THR A 327 -16.65 19.44 -1.65
N ALA A 328 -15.33 19.58 -1.41
CA ALA A 328 -14.42 18.48 -1.12
C ALA A 328 -13.82 18.66 0.28
N THR A 329 -13.50 17.55 0.94
CA THR A 329 -12.63 17.59 2.11
C THR A 329 -11.18 17.52 1.64
N MET A 330 -10.37 18.49 2.05
CA MET A 330 -8.94 18.56 1.76
C MET A 330 -8.16 18.21 3.03
N ARG A 331 -7.26 17.25 2.94
CA ARG A 331 -6.29 16.92 4.00
C ARG A 331 -4.89 17.09 3.45
N SER A 332 -4.02 17.75 4.20
CA SER A 332 -2.66 17.97 3.74
C SER A 332 -1.63 17.79 4.86
N PHE A 333 -0.44 17.36 4.45
CA PHE A 333 0.73 17.29 5.29
C PHE A 333 1.96 17.65 4.44
N GLY A 334 2.84 18.49 4.99
CA GLY A 334 4.03 18.98 4.29
C GLY A 334 4.94 19.79 5.20
N ILE A 335 5.79 20.61 4.60
CA ILE A 335 6.75 21.51 5.29
C ILE A 335 6.07 22.27 6.43
N THR A 336 4.89 22.81 6.20
CA THR A 336 4.17 23.63 7.19
C THR A 336 3.93 22.87 8.49
N GLN A 337 3.56 21.59 8.44
CA GLN A 337 3.31 20.76 9.62
C GLN A 337 4.62 20.24 10.22
N ASP A 338 5.57 19.84 9.37
CA ASP A 338 6.85 19.32 9.84
C ASP A 338 7.69 20.39 10.55
N GLU A 339 7.74 21.60 9.98
CA GLU A 339 8.53 22.69 10.54
C GLU A 339 7.82 23.52 11.63
N ALA A 340 6.53 23.30 11.85
CA ALA A 340 5.77 24.09 12.82
C ALA A 340 6.34 24.04 14.26
N THR A 341 7.06 22.98 14.61
CA THR A 341 7.69 22.79 15.91
C THR A 341 9.18 23.13 15.96
N ARG A 342 9.76 23.51 14.79
CA ARG A 342 11.20 23.71 14.63
C ARG A 342 11.78 24.81 15.53
N THR A 343 11.03 25.83 15.81
CA THR A 343 11.56 27.12 16.24
C THR A 343 11.90 27.26 17.70
N ASN A 344 11.51 26.40 18.61
CA ASN A 344 11.90 26.47 20.04
C ASN A 344 11.53 25.18 20.80
N SER A 345 11.28 24.11 20.16
CA SER A 345 10.76 22.91 20.80
C SER A 345 11.87 21.97 21.23
N VAL A 346 11.79 21.54 22.46
CA VAL A 346 12.55 20.39 23.00
C VAL A 346 12.00 19.07 22.39
N ILE A 347 10.81 19.11 21.79
CA ILE A 347 10.12 17.95 21.20
C ILE A 347 10.09 18.15 19.68
N PRO A 348 10.96 17.47 18.94
CA PRO A 348 11.13 17.69 17.49
C PRO A 348 10.10 16.95 16.63
N GLY A 349 8.91 16.68 17.13
CA GLY A 349 7.83 16.03 16.36
C GLY A 349 7.13 17.02 15.43
N ALA A 350 6.55 16.50 14.33
CA ALA A 350 5.70 17.27 13.45
C ALA A 350 4.32 17.55 14.07
N GLN A 351 3.59 18.53 13.52
CA GLN A 351 2.18 18.74 13.84
C GLN A 351 1.29 17.78 13.04
N ASP A 352 0.03 17.67 13.47
CA ASP A 352 -0.96 16.82 12.80
C ASP A 352 -1.31 17.30 11.38
N ILE A 353 -1.89 16.41 10.58
CA ILE A 353 -2.43 16.72 9.26
C ILE A 353 -3.44 17.86 9.33
N ALA A 354 -3.35 18.82 8.41
CA ALA A 354 -4.35 19.85 8.27
C ALA A 354 -5.61 19.30 7.58
N THR A 355 -6.79 19.76 8.00
CA THR A 355 -8.06 19.39 7.37
C THR A 355 -8.87 20.64 7.11
N ASN A 356 -9.30 20.82 5.86
CA ASN A 356 -10.08 21.97 5.39
C ASN A 356 -11.22 21.49 4.49
N THR A 357 -12.21 22.35 4.31
CA THR A 357 -13.23 22.20 3.25
C THR A 357 -12.84 23.09 2.08
N TRP A 358 -13.00 22.59 0.88
CA TRP A 358 -12.73 23.29 -0.35
C TRP A 358 -13.97 23.32 -1.25
N ASP A 359 -14.34 24.52 -1.72
CA ASP A 359 -15.49 24.70 -2.59
C ASP A 359 -15.13 24.33 -4.03
N MET A 360 -16.00 23.58 -4.68
CA MET A 360 -15.79 23.05 -6.03
C MET A 360 -16.68 23.74 -7.06
N ALA A 361 -16.13 23.95 -8.24
CA ALA A 361 -16.83 24.54 -9.40
C ALA A 361 -17.07 23.52 -10.54
N GLY A 362 -17.23 22.24 -10.22
CA GLY A 362 -17.48 21.21 -11.23
C GLY A 362 -16.37 20.18 -11.38
N THR A 363 -16.26 19.58 -12.57
CA THR A 363 -15.30 18.47 -12.85
C THR A 363 -13.92 18.96 -13.33
N ASN A 364 -13.78 20.25 -13.58
CA ASN A 364 -12.52 20.85 -14.06
C ASN A 364 -12.22 22.07 -13.17
N PHE A 365 -11.06 22.04 -12.52
CA PHE A 365 -10.69 23.04 -11.52
C PHE A 365 -9.16 23.14 -11.35
N SER A 366 -8.70 24.24 -10.79
CA SER A 366 -7.29 24.46 -10.48
C SER A 366 -7.05 24.43 -8.98
N VAL A 367 -5.94 23.86 -8.57
CA VAL A 367 -5.44 23.87 -7.19
C VAL A 367 -3.97 24.24 -7.17
N THR A 368 -3.54 24.92 -6.10
CA THR A 368 -2.10 25.16 -5.86
C THR A 368 -1.61 24.15 -4.82
N VAL A 369 -0.63 23.34 -5.18
CA VAL A 369 0.03 22.37 -4.30
C VAL A 369 1.36 22.95 -3.84
N LEU A 370 1.51 23.13 -2.53
CA LEU A 370 2.69 23.74 -1.92
C LEU A 370 3.92 22.83 -2.07
N PRO A 371 5.15 23.39 -1.92
CA PRO A 371 6.40 22.63 -1.98
C PRO A 371 6.40 21.49 -0.93
N TYR A 372 7.00 20.36 -1.27
CA TYR A 372 7.13 19.20 -0.39
C TYR A 372 5.86 18.95 0.44
N THR A 373 4.74 18.80 -0.26
CA THR A 373 3.42 18.61 0.36
C THR A 373 2.65 17.50 -0.35
N MET A 374 2.05 16.63 0.43
CA MET A 374 1.02 15.71 0.00
C MET A 374 -0.35 16.27 0.36
N THR A 375 -1.29 16.24 -0.58
CA THR A 375 -2.66 16.72 -0.40
C THR A 375 -3.64 15.68 -0.91
N LEU A 376 -4.57 15.30 -0.04
CA LEU A 376 -5.65 14.37 -0.33
C LEU A 376 -6.98 15.13 -0.39
N TYR A 377 -7.61 15.10 -1.56
CA TYR A 377 -8.97 15.58 -1.76
C TYR A 377 -9.94 14.39 -1.73
N THR A 378 -11.01 14.52 -0.95
CA THR A 378 -12.11 13.55 -0.90
C THR A 378 -13.37 14.23 -1.45
N PHE A 379 -13.85 13.73 -2.58
CA PHE A 379 -15.04 14.26 -3.27
C PHE A 379 -16.24 13.38 -2.98
N ALA A 380 -17.29 13.96 -2.41
CA ALA A 380 -18.61 13.34 -2.39
C ALA A 380 -19.18 13.30 -3.82
N PRO A 381 -19.94 12.28 -4.22
CA PRO A 381 -20.66 12.31 -5.49
C PRO A 381 -21.73 13.40 -5.47
N ALA A 382 -22.06 13.95 -6.63
CA ALA A 382 -23.18 14.89 -6.77
C ALA A 382 -24.48 14.25 -6.25
N ALA A 383 -25.34 15.07 -5.65
CA ALA A 383 -26.61 14.60 -5.09
C ALA A 383 -27.45 13.89 -6.17
N PRO A 384 -28.04 12.73 -5.86
CA PRO A 384 -28.92 12.04 -6.80
C PRO A 384 -30.22 12.81 -7.03
N LYS A 385 -30.84 12.55 -8.18
CA LYS A 385 -32.18 13.02 -8.46
C LYS A 385 -33.14 11.85 -8.51
N LEU A 386 -34.28 11.98 -7.79
CA LEU A 386 -35.37 11.03 -7.86
C LEU A 386 -36.60 11.77 -8.43
N GLN A 387 -37.12 11.31 -9.55
CA GLN A 387 -38.23 11.89 -10.22
C GLN A 387 -39.33 10.87 -10.59
N THR A 388 -40.60 11.24 -10.51
CA THR A 388 -41.66 10.40 -11.02
C THR A 388 -41.72 10.54 -12.54
N ILE A 389 -41.62 9.44 -13.26
CA ILE A 389 -41.65 9.42 -14.73
C ILE A 389 -42.97 8.87 -15.28
N ALA A 390 -43.71 8.09 -14.48
CA ALA A 390 -45.02 7.60 -14.87
C ALA A 390 -45.91 7.26 -13.67
N LEU A 391 -47.23 7.28 -13.90
CA LEU A 391 -48.23 6.67 -13.02
C LEU A 391 -49.08 5.75 -13.89
N THR A 392 -48.99 4.45 -13.66
CA THR A 392 -49.68 3.45 -14.47
C THR A 392 -50.08 2.23 -13.65
N GLY A 393 -51.30 1.70 -13.88
CA GLY A 393 -51.81 0.52 -13.16
C GLY A 393 -51.83 0.68 -11.63
N GLY A 394 -52.01 1.90 -11.13
CA GLY A 394 -51.99 2.19 -9.67
C GLY A 394 -50.57 2.21 -9.07
N ASN A 395 -49.53 2.31 -9.89
CA ASN A 395 -48.13 2.37 -9.43
C ASN A 395 -47.47 3.65 -9.92
N TYR A 396 -46.66 4.26 -9.04
CA TYR A 396 -45.69 5.28 -9.40
C TYR A 396 -44.40 4.58 -9.91
N ILE A 397 -43.91 5.06 -11.05
CA ILE A 397 -42.58 4.69 -11.54
C ILE A 397 -41.68 5.89 -11.32
N PHE A 398 -40.67 5.68 -10.44
CA PHE A 398 -39.61 6.64 -10.17
C PHE A 398 -38.37 6.31 -11.01
N GLN A 399 -37.69 7.33 -11.48
CA GLN A 399 -36.37 7.23 -12.02
C GLN A 399 -35.38 7.88 -11.07
N LEU A 400 -34.41 7.07 -10.58
CA LEU A 400 -33.22 7.55 -9.90
C LEU A 400 -32.17 7.91 -10.96
N GLN A 401 -31.66 9.12 -10.89
CA GLN A 401 -30.51 9.58 -11.66
C GLN A 401 -29.34 9.81 -10.69
N GLY A 402 -28.18 9.26 -11.00
CA GLY A 402 -26.96 9.33 -10.18
C GLY A 402 -25.75 8.86 -10.94
N GLN A 403 -24.70 8.51 -10.23
CA GLN A 403 -23.45 8.05 -10.84
C GLN A 403 -23.33 6.54 -10.76
N ALA A 404 -22.82 5.93 -11.83
CA ALA A 404 -22.49 4.50 -11.85
C ALA A 404 -21.45 4.16 -10.76
N GLY A 405 -21.63 3.02 -10.10
CA GLY A 405 -20.78 2.56 -9.01
C GLY A 405 -21.03 3.23 -7.65
N VAL A 406 -22.02 4.14 -7.55
CA VAL A 406 -22.36 4.80 -6.28
C VAL A 406 -23.61 4.16 -5.67
N PRO A 407 -23.57 3.78 -4.37
CA PRO A 407 -24.75 3.32 -3.64
C PRO A 407 -25.62 4.50 -3.22
N TYR A 408 -26.91 4.39 -3.47
CA TYR A 408 -27.92 5.36 -3.04
C TYR A 408 -28.96 4.68 -2.20
N GLU A 409 -29.41 5.36 -1.13
CA GLU A 409 -30.52 4.94 -0.31
C GLU A 409 -31.80 5.65 -0.77
N ILE A 410 -32.87 4.88 -0.98
CA ILE A 410 -34.21 5.39 -1.32
C ILE A 410 -35.06 5.32 -0.08
N GLU A 411 -35.54 6.47 0.34
CA GLU A 411 -36.33 6.62 1.54
C GLU A 411 -37.73 7.18 1.25
N SER A 412 -38.69 6.85 2.12
CA SER A 412 -40.02 7.44 2.11
C SER A 412 -40.41 8.00 3.47
N SER A 413 -41.29 9.00 3.46
CA SER A 413 -41.86 9.63 4.65
C SER A 413 -43.33 10.02 4.44
N THR A 414 -44.11 9.99 5.51
CA THR A 414 -45.50 10.52 5.52
C THR A 414 -45.60 11.94 6.09
N ASN A 415 -44.49 12.43 6.73
CA ASN A 415 -44.51 13.69 7.46
C ASN A 415 -43.27 14.57 7.25
N LEU A 416 -42.35 14.17 6.37
CA LEU A 416 -41.07 14.83 6.07
C LEU A 416 -40.02 14.87 7.24
N PHE A 417 -40.40 14.40 8.43
CA PHE A 417 -39.53 14.41 9.60
C PHE A 417 -38.91 13.03 9.85
N VAL A 418 -39.69 11.98 9.71
CA VAL A 418 -39.24 10.60 9.88
C VAL A 418 -39.18 9.94 8.52
N TRP A 419 -37.96 9.44 8.17
CA TRP A 419 -37.71 8.79 6.90
C TRP A 419 -37.41 7.32 7.13
N THR A 420 -37.99 6.46 6.32
CA THR A 420 -37.80 5.01 6.35
C THR A 420 -37.09 4.56 5.10
N SER A 421 -36.00 3.82 5.25
CA SER A 421 -35.29 3.21 4.15
C SER A 421 -36.16 2.14 3.48
N ASN A 422 -36.24 2.20 2.16
CA ASN A 422 -37.02 1.24 1.36
C ASN A 422 -36.13 0.37 0.50
N ALA A 423 -34.99 0.90 0.02
CA ALA A 423 -34.03 0.17 -0.78
C ALA A 423 -32.68 0.89 -0.78
N THR A 424 -31.61 0.10 -0.90
CA THR A 424 -30.27 0.59 -1.27
C THR A 424 -29.93 0.03 -2.64
N VAL A 425 -29.51 0.92 -3.56
CA VAL A 425 -29.22 0.57 -4.94
C VAL A 425 -27.85 1.12 -5.33
N THR A 426 -26.94 0.24 -5.73
CA THR A 426 -25.72 0.66 -6.41
C THR A 426 -25.99 0.73 -7.90
N LEU A 427 -25.84 1.92 -8.47
CA LEU A 427 -26.14 2.12 -9.89
C LEU A 427 -25.09 1.46 -10.77
N SER A 428 -25.52 0.62 -11.70
CA SER A 428 -24.64 0.11 -12.78
C SER A 428 -24.53 1.10 -13.95
N ASN A 429 -25.50 2.00 -14.10
CA ASN A 429 -25.57 3.06 -15.12
C ASN A 429 -26.04 4.35 -14.47
N ALA A 430 -26.10 5.44 -15.23
CA ALA A 430 -26.53 6.76 -14.73
C ALA A 430 -28.01 6.82 -14.27
N THR A 431 -28.84 5.84 -14.59
CA THR A 431 -30.24 5.80 -14.24
C THR A 431 -30.72 4.42 -13.81
N TRP A 432 -31.71 4.39 -12.91
CA TRP A 432 -32.38 3.17 -12.48
C TRP A 432 -33.86 3.47 -12.18
N ASN A 433 -34.77 2.55 -12.50
CA ASN A 433 -36.19 2.71 -12.31
C ASN A 433 -36.69 1.85 -11.15
N LEU A 434 -37.53 2.47 -10.30
CA LEU A 434 -38.19 1.85 -9.16
C LEU A 434 -39.70 1.97 -9.32
N THR A 435 -40.43 0.88 -9.12
CA THR A 435 -41.91 0.89 -9.13
C THR A 435 -42.43 0.77 -7.71
N ASN A 436 -43.32 1.66 -7.31
CA ASN A 436 -44.02 1.66 -6.03
C ASN A 436 -45.51 1.79 -6.18
N ASN A 437 -46.26 1.04 -5.33
CA ASN A 437 -47.71 1.10 -5.32
C ASN A 437 -48.19 2.48 -4.85
N ALA A 438 -49.13 3.06 -5.57
CA ALA A 438 -49.72 4.36 -5.28
C ALA A 438 -50.90 4.30 -4.25
N SER A 439 -51.27 3.07 -3.77
CA SER A 439 -52.31 2.92 -2.77
C SER A 439 -51.81 3.37 -1.39
N GLY A 440 -52.64 4.12 -0.66
CA GLY A 440 -52.35 4.63 0.68
C GLY A 440 -52.31 6.15 0.75
N GLY A 441 -52.07 6.72 1.95
CA GLY A 441 -51.97 8.14 2.19
C GLY A 441 -50.79 8.81 1.48
N ALA A 442 -50.68 10.11 1.54
CA ALA A 442 -49.58 10.89 0.94
C ALA A 442 -48.24 10.40 1.43
N LYS A 443 -47.34 10.15 0.50
CA LYS A 443 -45.91 9.77 0.77
C LYS A 443 -44.99 10.70 0.00
N PHE A 444 -43.91 11.08 0.68
CA PHE A 444 -42.78 11.78 0.11
C PHE A 444 -41.65 10.79 -0.12
N TRP A 445 -40.86 10.97 -1.17
CA TRP A 445 -39.76 10.10 -1.55
C TRP A 445 -38.51 10.93 -1.78
N ARG A 446 -37.36 10.39 -1.36
CA ARG A 446 -36.07 10.96 -1.69
C ARG A 446 -35.06 9.88 -1.96
N ALA A 447 -34.00 10.20 -2.70
CA ALA A 447 -32.79 9.44 -2.80
C ALA A 447 -31.65 10.23 -2.18
N ILE A 448 -30.82 9.56 -1.43
CA ILE A 448 -29.65 10.18 -0.78
C ILE A 448 -28.44 9.27 -0.95
N TRP A 449 -27.27 9.91 -0.99
CA TRP A 449 -26.02 9.22 -0.81
C TRP A 449 -25.65 9.31 0.69
N ARG A 450 -25.19 8.17 1.25
CA ARG A 450 -24.66 8.09 2.61
C ARG A 450 -23.27 7.53 2.55
N PRO A 451 -22.22 8.25 3.05
CA PRO A 451 -20.86 7.78 3.14
C PRO A 451 -20.67 6.69 4.20
#